data_4359dff8e82186a692d8ba60c142a500
#
_entry.id   4359dff8e82186a692d8ba60c142a500
#
_cell.length_a   1.000
_cell.length_b   1.000
_cell.length_c   1.000
_cell.angle_alpha   90.00
_cell.angle_beta   90.00
_cell.angle_gamma   90.00
#
_symmetry.space_group_name_H-M   'P 1'
#
loop_
_entity.id
_entity.type
_entity.pdbx_description
1 polymer ?
#
loop_
_entity_poly.entity_id
_entity_poly.type
_entity_poly.pdbx_seq_one_letter_code
_entity_poly.pdbx_strand_id
1 'polypeptide(L)'
;MAIAKPGDVLVIDGKGDLTGVQLRRMEIQAPGIMGRQPVGEPLQTGIKSIDAMTPIGRGQRELIIGDRKTGKTAIAIDTILNQKGTGVICIYVAVGQKESTVVGLVEKLREHGAMDYTIVVSASSANPAPLQYIAPYAGAAMAEYFMYKQGKATLCVYDDLSKQAASYRQLSLLLRRPPGREAYPGDVFYLHSRLLERSVKL
;
A
#
# COMPACT_ATOMS: atom_id res chain seq x y z
N MET A 1 -15.80 -0.13 5.08
CA MET A 1 -14.45 0.38 5.41
C MET A 1 -14.50 1.89 5.35
N ALA A 2 -14.02 2.53 6.39
CA ALA A 2 -13.96 3.98 6.50
C ALA A 2 -12.94 4.58 5.52
N ILE A 3 -13.21 5.79 5.03
CA ILE A 3 -12.27 6.53 4.20
C ILE A 3 -11.50 7.48 5.12
N ALA A 4 -10.18 7.27 5.18
CA ALA A 4 -9.28 8.14 5.89
C ALA A 4 -9.03 9.44 5.10
N LYS A 5 -8.68 10.51 5.82
CA LYS A 5 -8.20 11.77 5.23
C LYS A 5 -6.67 11.80 5.27
N PRO A 6 -6.01 12.60 4.43
CA PRO A 6 -4.60 12.89 4.61
C PRO A 6 -4.31 13.39 6.02
N GLY A 7 -3.22 12.92 6.62
CA GLY A 7 -2.91 13.16 8.02
C GLY A 7 -3.37 12.09 9.01
N ASP A 8 -4.30 11.21 8.60
CA ASP A 8 -4.77 10.13 9.46
C ASP A 8 -3.75 8.98 9.53
N VAL A 9 -3.55 8.47 10.73
CA VAL A 9 -2.83 7.22 10.98
C VAL A 9 -3.86 6.17 11.37
N LEU A 10 -4.04 5.18 10.51
CA LEU A 10 -4.99 4.11 10.74
C LEU A 10 -4.28 2.86 11.25
N VAL A 11 -4.66 2.45 12.44
CA VAL A 11 -4.28 1.15 13.00
C VAL A 11 -5.45 0.20 12.77
N ILE A 12 -5.20 -0.90 12.09
CA ILE A 12 -6.20 -1.94 11.87
C ILE A 12 -6.17 -2.87 13.09
N ASP A 13 -6.93 -2.53 14.12
CA ASP A 13 -6.93 -3.23 15.42
C ASP A 13 -8.28 -3.88 15.79
N GLY A 14 -9.30 -3.70 15.00
CA GLY A 14 -10.64 -4.25 15.25
C GLY A 14 -11.42 -3.60 16.42
N LYS A 15 -10.99 -2.44 16.91
CA LYS A 15 -11.57 -1.80 18.11
C LYS A 15 -12.86 -1.02 17.87
N GLY A 16 -13.48 -1.14 16.72
CA GLY A 16 -14.80 -0.57 16.51
C GLY A 16 -14.98 0.11 15.15
N ASP A 17 -16.18 0.60 14.94
CA ASP A 17 -16.58 1.26 13.70
C ASP A 17 -16.22 2.74 13.71
N LEU A 18 -15.71 3.22 12.59
CA LEU A 18 -15.56 4.64 12.36
C LEU A 18 -16.91 5.24 11.96
N THR A 19 -17.37 6.27 12.67
CA THR A 19 -18.64 6.96 12.38
C THR A 19 -18.45 8.08 11.37
N GLY A 20 -19.50 8.39 10.59
CA GLY A 20 -19.51 9.51 9.64
C GLY A 20 -18.69 9.28 8.37
N VAL A 21 -18.49 8.04 7.95
CA VAL A 21 -17.63 7.64 6.83
C VAL A 21 -18.40 6.99 5.70
N GLN A 22 -17.88 7.11 4.48
CA GLN A 22 -18.41 6.38 3.33
C GLN A 22 -17.86 4.96 3.30
N LEU A 23 -18.75 3.98 3.18
CA LEU A 23 -18.35 2.58 3.04
C LEU A 23 -17.93 2.28 1.59
N ARG A 24 -16.85 1.53 1.43
CA ARG A 24 -16.34 1.05 0.15
C ARG A 24 -15.96 -0.42 0.26
N ARG A 25 -16.21 -1.20 -0.81
CA ARG A 25 -15.70 -2.56 -0.89
C ARG A 25 -14.18 -2.56 -0.90
N MET A 26 -13.56 -3.38 -0.09
CA MET A 26 -12.10 -3.53 0.01
C MET A 26 -11.53 -4.29 -1.18
N GLU A 27 -12.17 -5.40 -1.53
CA GLU A 27 -11.80 -6.21 -2.68
C GLU A 27 -12.74 -5.89 -3.83
N ILE A 28 -12.18 -5.33 -4.89
CA ILE A 28 -12.87 -5.09 -6.16
C ILE A 28 -12.02 -5.65 -7.29
N GLN A 29 -12.65 -5.98 -8.37
CA GLN A 29 -11.97 -6.37 -9.59
C GLN A 29 -11.26 -5.15 -10.18
N ALA A 30 -10.02 -5.35 -10.63
CA ALA A 30 -9.26 -4.30 -11.32
C ALA A 30 -9.98 -3.87 -12.62
N PRO A 31 -9.83 -2.60 -13.04
CA PRO A 31 -10.38 -2.13 -14.31
C PRO A 31 -9.89 -2.98 -15.49
N GLY A 32 -10.82 -3.30 -16.39
CA GLY A 32 -10.51 -4.04 -17.62
C GLY A 32 -9.61 -3.27 -18.59
N ILE A 33 -9.08 -3.95 -19.59
CA ILE A 33 -8.13 -3.42 -20.58
C ILE A 33 -8.73 -2.23 -21.34
N MET A 34 -10.01 -2.26 -21.66
CA MET A 34 -10.67 -1.23 -22.47
C MET A 34 -10.71 0.15 -21.81
N GLY A 35 -10.62 0.23 -20.49
CA GLY A 35 -10.62 1.51 -19.76
C GLY A 35 -9.22 2.05 -19.45
N ARG A 36 -8.17 1.29 -19.76
CA ARG A 36 -6.80 1.66 -19.41
C ARG A 36 -6.18 2.59 -20.43
N GLN A 37 -5.51 3.62 -19.94
CA GLN A 37 -4.74 4.56 -20.76
C GLN A 37 -3.22 4.25 -20.67
N PRO A 38 -2.44 4.64 -21.69
CA PRO A 38 -0.98 4.55 -21.64
C PRO A 38 -0.40 5.37 -20.49
N VAL A 39 0.63 4.84 -19.85
CA VAL A 39 1.38 5.53 -18.81
C VAL A 39 2.35 6.50 -19.49
N GLY A 40 2.04 7.79 -19.46
CA GLY A 40 2.84 8.86 -20.09
C GLY A 40 3.30 9.94 -19.11
N GLU A 41 2.88 9.91 -17.84
CA GLU A 41 3.23 10.90 -16.85
C GLU A 41 4.19 10.31 -15.82
N PRO A 42 5.40 10.88 -15.62
CA PRO A 42 6.35 10.38 -14.64
C PRO A 42 5.89 10.69 -13.21
N LEU A 43 6.17 9.75 -12.29
CA LEU A 43 6.19 9.99 -10.85
C LEU A 43 7.63 10.32 -10.46
N GLN A 44 7.89 11.55 -10.05
CA GLN A 44 9.21 11.97 -9.63
C GLN A 44 9.52 11.43 -8.23
N THR A 45 10.48 10.52 -8.13
CA THR A 45 10.91 9.97 -6.84
C THR A 45 11.87 10.91 -6.08
N GLY A 46 12.52 11.83 -6.79
CA GLY A 46 13.58 12.69 -6.27
C GLY A 46 14.94 12.00 -6.21
N ILE A 47 15.01 10.73 -6.60
CA ILE A 47 16.24 9.94 -6.65
C ILE A 47 16.72 9.90 -8.10
N LYS A 48 17.79 10.63 -8.39
CA LYS A 48 18.30 10.82 -9.77
C LYS A 48 18.50 9.52 -10.54
N SER A 49 19.03 8.48 -9.90
CA SER A 49 19.27 7.19 -10.54
C SER A 49 17.95 6.50 -10.97
N ILE A 50 16.91 6.61 -10.17
CA ILE A 50 15.60 6.05 -10.51
C ILE A 50 14.95 6.89 -11.60
N ASP A 51 14.83 8.19 -11.39
CA ASP A 51 14.12 9.09 -12.30
C ASP A 51 14.76 9.15 -13.70
N ALA A 52 16.10 8.97 -13.80
CA ALA A 52 16.82 9.03 -15.07
C ALA A 52 16.93 7.66 -15.79
N MET A 53 17.07 6.55 -15.05
CA MET A 53 17.35 5.24 -15.66
C MET A 53 16.17 4.30 -15.67
N THR A 54 15.33 4.34 -14.63
CA THR A 54 14.16 3.48 -14.46
C THR A 54 12.96 4.29 -13.98
N PRO A 55 12.50 5.27 -14.78
CA PRO A 55 11.45 6.18 -14.36
C PRO A 55 10.14 5.43 -14.06
N ILE A 56 9.49 5.81 -12.98
CA ILE A 56 8.20 5.28 -12.58
C ILE A 56 7.11 6.17 -13.15
N GLY A 57 6.11 5.58 -13.79
CA GLY A 57 4.98 6.32 -14.33
C GLY A 57 3.74 6.26 -13.45
N ARG A 58 2.90 7.28 -13.52
CA ARG A 58 1.60 7.31 -12.83
C ARG A 58 0.66 6.27 -13.44
N GLY A 59 0.30 5.26 -12.65
CA GLY A 59 -0.42 4.06 -13.08
C GLY A 59 0.44 2.83 -13.22
N GLN A 60 1.76 2.96 -13.03
CA GLN A 60 2.71 1.86 -13.05
C GLN A 60 2.82 1.19 -11.68
N ARG A 61 3.39 -0.01 -11.71
CA ARG A 61 3.80 -0.80 -10.53
C ARG A 61 5.30 -0.97 -10.56
N GLU A 62 5.93 -0.75 -9.43
CA GLU A 62 7.37 -0.90 -9.27
C GLU A 62 7.66 -1.82 -8.08
N LEU A 63 8.59 -2.75 -8.25
CA LEU A 63 9.05 -3.64 -7.20
C LEU A 63 10.41 -3.17 -6.68
N ILE A 64 10.47 -2.88 -5.38
CA ILE A 64 11.72 -2.63 -4.68
C ILE A 64 12.09 -3.92 -3.94
N ILE A 65 13.07 -4.65 -4.44
CA ILE A 65 13.54 -5.92 -3.88
C ILE A 65 14.97 -5.81 -3.35
N GLY A 66 15.26 -6.47 -2.25
CA GLY A 66 16.58 -6.51 -1.63
C GLY A 66 16.54 -7.11 -0.23
N ASP A 67 17.69 -7.39 0.32
CA ASP A 67 17.85 -7.92 1.67
C ASP A 67 17.42 -6.93 2.76
N ARG A 68 17.40 -7.39 4.01
CA ARG A 68 17.11 -6.52 5.15
C ARG A 68 18.14 -5.41 5.25
N LYS A 69 17.69 -4.20 5.62
CA LYS A 69 18.54 -3.00 5.81
C LYS A 69 19.26 -2.49 4.55
N THR A 70 18.78 -2.82 3.36
CA THR A 70 19.35 -2.32 2.08
C THR A 70 18.77 -0.99 1.61
N GLY A 71 17.93 -0.33 2.42
CA GLY A 71 17.38 0.98 2.09
C GLY A 71 16.03 0.98 1.37
N LYS A 72 15.35 -0.17 1.22
CA LYS A 72 14.03 -0.24 0.57
C LYS A 72 13.01 0.77 1.10
N THR A 73 12.84 0.80 2.42
CA THR A 73 11.95 1.73 3.10
C THR A 73 12.39 3.18 2.93
N ALA A 74 13.71 3.44 2.88
CA ALA A 74 14.24 4.80 2.65
C ALA A 74 13.83 5.32 1.27
N ILE A 75 13.97 4.52 0.22
CA ILE A 75 13.52 4.87 -1.14
C ILE A 75 12.04 5.23 -1.14
N ALA A 76 11.20 4.42 -0.48
CA ALA A 76 9.77 4.66 -0.40
C ALA A 76 9.43 5.96 0.33
N ILE A 77 10.11 6.23 1.46
CA ILE A 77 9.91 7.46 2.24
C ILE A 77 10.36 8.68 1.43
N ASP A 78 11.53 8.64 0.83
CA ASP A 78 12.07 9.75 0.04
C ASP A 78 11.16 10.05 -1.16
N THR A 79 10.62 9.02 -1.80
CA THR A 79 9.60 9.18 -2.86
C THR A 79 8.35 9.87 -2.33
N ILE A 80 7.85 9.52 -1.14
CA ILE A 80 6.70 10.19 -0.52
C ILE A 80 7.04 11.66 -0.23
N LEU A 81 8.19 11.93 0.37
CA LEU A 81 8.60 13.29 0.70
C LEU A 81 8.69 14.18 -0.56
N ASN A 82 9.12 13.61 -1.67
CA ASN A 82 9.21 14.32 -2.94
C ASN A 82 7.86 14.60 -3.62
N GLN A 83 6.75 14.05 -3.12
CA GLN A 83 5.42 14.36 -3.65
C GLN A 83 4.84 15.68 -3.11
N LYS A 84 5.57 16.42 -2.27
CA LYS A 84 5.12 17.72 -1.76
C LYS A 84 4.83 18.69 -2.91
N GLY A 85 3.60 19.21 -2.92
CA GLY A 85 3.15 20.16 -3.96
C GLY A 85 2.75 19.55 -5.31
N THR A 86 2.87 18.24 -5.51
CA THR A 86 2.50 17.57 -6.78
C THR A 86 1.01 17.23 -6.89
N GLY A 87 0.25 17.35 -5.79
CA GLY A 87 -1.16 16.95 -5.71
C GLY A 87 -1.39 15.44 -5.57
N VAL A 88 -0.32 14.63 -5.53
CA VAL A 88 -0.41 13.18 -5.33
C VAL A 88 -0.73 12.88 -3.87
N ILE A 89 -1.72 12.03 -3.63
CA ILE A 89 -2.04 11.50 -2.29
C ILE A 89 -1.26 10.21 -2.08
N CYS A 90 -0.49 10.15 -1.00
CA CYS A 90 0.32 8.99 -0.65
C CYS A 90 -0.38 8.10 0.36
N ILE A 91 -0.33 6.79 0.18
CA ILE A 91 -0.81 5.79 1.12
C ILE A 91 0.34 4.84 1.44
N TYR A 92 0.83 4.90 2.67
CA TYR A 92 1.85 3.98 3.15
C TYR A 92 1.21 2.87 3.97
N VAL A 93 1.37 1.63 3.54
CA VAL A 93 0.79 0.45 4.18
C VAL A 93 1.90 -0.36 4.83
N ALA A 94 1.99 -0.28 6.15
CA ALA A 94 2.91 -1.07 6.98
C ALA A 94 2.27 -2.42 7.32
N VAL A 95 2.86 -3.51 6.85
CA VAL A 95 2.37 -4.86 7.10
C VAL A 95 3.34 -5.63 7.97
N GLY A 96 2.89 -6.10 9.13
CA GLY A 96 3.68 -6.94 10.03
C GLY A 96 4.97 -6.28 10.53
N GLN A 97 5.04 -4.95 10.53
CA GLN A 97 6.15 -4.20 11.11
C GLN A 97 5.99 -4.01 12.61
N LYS A 98 7.09 -3.73 13.30
CA LYS A 98 7.03 -3.32 14.71
C LYS A 98 6.40 -1.94 14.83
N GLU A 99 5.56 -1.74 15.84
CA GLU A 99 4.90 -0.45 16.07
C GLU A 99 5.90 0.70 16.22
N SER A 100 7.00 0.48 16.93
CA SER A 100 8.06 1.49 17.08
C SER A 100 8.65 1.94 15.74
N THR A 101 8.75 1.04 14.76
CA THR A 101 9.23 1.38 13.41
C THR A 101 8.23 2.26 12.68
N VAL A 102 6.93 1.95 12.81
CA VAL A 102 5.86 2.74 12.19
C VAL A 102 5.77 4.13 12.84
N VAL A 103 5.87 4.21 14.17
CA VAL A 103 5.89 5.50 14.88
C VAL A 103 7.04 6.38 14.40
N GLY A 104 8.26 5.86 14.34
CA GLY A 104 9.42 6.61 13.84
C GLY A 104 9.25 7.07 12.39
N LEU A 105 8.60 6.26 11.53
CA LEU A 105 8.27 6.65 10.17
C LEU A 105 7.26 7.81 10.15
N VAL A 106 6.20 7.73 10.94
CA VAL A 106 5.18 8.79 11.03
C VAL A 106 5.78 10.09 11.53
N GLU A 107 6.66 10.04 12.53
CA GLU A 107 7.38 11.21 13.02
C GLU A 107 8.23 11.85 11.92
N LYS A 108 9.00 11.05 11.18
CA LYS A 108 9.80 11.52 10.04
C LYS A 108 8.92 12.20 8.98
N LEU A 109 7.80 11.60 8.61
CA LEU A 109 6.85 12.20 7.66
C LEU A 109 6.27 13.52 8.18
N ARG A 110 5.98 13.59 9.49
CA ARG A 110 5.45 14.79 10.14
C ARG A 110 6.48 15.93 10.18
N GLU A 111 7.72 15.65 10.54
CA GLU A 111 8.81 16.62 10.57
C GLU A 111 9.03 17.30 9.21
N HIS A 112 8.79 16.57 8.11
CA HIS A 112 8.91 17.10 6.76
C HIS A 112 7.61 17.66 6.17
N GLY A 113 6.52 17.68 6.95
CA GLY A 113 5.20 18.15 6.51
C GLY A 113 4.53 17.24 5.49
N ALA A 114 4.95 15.97 5.40
CA ALA A 114 4.37 15.01 4.44
C ALA A 114 3.05 14.41 4.89
N MET A 115 2.68 14.54 6.16
CA MET A 115 1.39 14.06 6.68
C MET A 115 0.19 14.80 6.09
N ASP A 116 0.38 16.00 5.54
CA ASP A 116 -0.71 16.77 4.90
C ASP A 116 -1.29 16.08 3.66
N TYR A 117 -0.51 15.20 3.02
CA TYR A 117 -0.91 14.44 1.82
C TYR A 117 -0.67 12.94 1.94
N THR A 118 -0.33 12.43 3.14
CA THR A 118 -0.04 11.01 3.37
C THR A 118 -1.00 10.40 4.38
N ILE A 119 -1.46 9.20 4.08
CA ILE A 119 -2.23 8.33 4.98
C ILE A 119 -1.36 7.13 5.32
N VAL A 120 -1.25 6.80 6.60
CA VAL A 120 -0.54 5.61 7.06
C VAL A 120 -1.54 4.56 7.53
N VAL A 121 -1.47 3.38 6.92
CA VAL A 121 -2.26 2.20 7.31
C VAL A 121 -1.31 1.21 7.96
N SER A 122 -1.55 0.85 9.19
CA SER A 122 -0.68 -0.07 9.92
C SER A 122 -1.42 -1.32 10.39
N ALA A 123 -0.87 -2.48 10.06
CA ALA A 123 -1.19 -3.75 10.67
C ALA A 123 0.11 -4.32 11.24
N SER A 124 0.34 -4.11 12.53
CA SER A 124 1.61 -4.46 13.19
C SER A 124 1.85 -5.96 13.28
N SER A 125 3.07 -6.35 13.61
CA SER A 125 3.40 -7.75 13.85
C SER A 125 2.67 -8.38 15.04
N ALA A 126 2.11 -7.56 15.94
CA ALA A 126 1.29 -8.00 17.06
C ALA A 126 -0.18 -8.25 16.68
N ASN A 127 -0.63 -7.71 15.53
CA ASN A 127 -1.99 -7.90 15.08
C ASN A 127 -2.22 -9.31 14.51
N PRO A 128 -3.46 -9.84 14.62
CA PRO A 128 -3.82 -11.12 14.03
C PRO A 128 -3.57 -11.18 12.51
N ALA A 129 -3.23 -12.36 11.99
CA ALA A 129 -2.95 -12.57 10.57
C ALA A 129 -4.04 -12.04 9.61
N PRO A 130 -5.36 -12.15 9.90
CA PRO A 130 -6.39 -11.56 9.06
C PRO A 130 -6.22 -10.06 8.83
N LEU A 131 -5.83 -9.29 9.84
CA LEU A 131 -5.62 -7.85 9.73
C LEU A 131 -4.40 -7.52 8.86
N GLN A 132 -3.31 -8.27 9.03
CA GLN A 132 -2.13 -8.12 8.17
C GLN A 132 -2.43 -8.50 6.71
N TYR A 133 -3.29 -9.50 6.50
CA TYR A 133 -3.74 -9.91 5.17
C TYR A 133 -4.54 -8.83 4.46
N ILE A 134 -5.50 -8.18 5.15
CA ILE A 134 -6.40 -7.21 4.51
C ILE A 134 -5.82 -5.80 4.40
N ALA A 135 -4.78 -5.45 5.17
CA ALA A 135 -4.22 -4.10 5.21
C ALA A 135 -3.84 -3.52 3.83
N PRO A 136 -3.16 -4.26 2.92
CA PRO A 136 -2.86 -3.76 1.59
C PRO A 136 -4.11 -3.47 0.74
N TYR A 137 -5.13 -4.30 0.84
CA TYR A 137 -6.41 -4.07 0.15
C TYR A 137 -7.15 -2.86 0.72
N ALA A 138 -7.04 -2.64 2.03
CA ALA A 138 -7.56 -1.47 2.69
C ALA A 138 -6.90 -0.19 2.15
N GLY A 139 -5.57 -0.17 2.08
CA GLY A 139 -4.81 0.94 1.50
C GLY A 139 -5.18 1.20 0.04
N ALA A 140 -5.26 0.14 -0.79
CA ALA A 140 -5.68 0.27 -2.18
C ALA A 140 -7.10 0.86 -2.31
N ALA A 141 -8.05 0.43 -1.49
CA ALA A 141 -9.41 0.96 -1.54
C ALA A 141 -9.49 2.44 -1.12
N MET A 142 -8.60 2.90 -0.21
CA MET A 142 -8.46 4.32 0.12
C MET A 142 -7.91 5.11 -1.07
N ALA A 143 -6.85 4.61 -1.72
CA ALA A 143 -6.29 5.23 -2.91
C ALA A 143 -7.33 5.40 -4.03
N GLU A 144 -8.09 4.36 -4.30
CA GLU A 144 -9.16 4.37 -5.31
C GLU A 144 -10.26 5.40 -5.03
N TYR A 145 -10.54 5.70 -3.77
CA TYR A 145 -11.46 6.78 -3.45
C TYR A 145 -10.96 8.12 -3.99
N PHE A 146 -9.69 8.44 -3.75
CA PHE A 146 -9.09 9.68 -4.24
C PHE A 146 -9.00 9.70 -5.77
N MET A 147 -8.67 8.57 -6.39
CA MET A 147 -8.61 8.45 -7.85
C MET A 147 -9.99 8.63 -8.50
N TYR A 148 -10.97 7.85 -8.08
CA TYR A 148 -12.27 7.79 -8.78
C TYR A 148 -13.26 8.87 -8.36
N LYS A 149 -13.18 9.38 -7.14
CA LYS A 149 -14.10 10.40 -6.63
C LYS A 149 -13.54 11.81 -6.66
N GLN A 150 -12.22 11.95 -6.59
CA GLN A 150 -11.58 13.26 -6.55
C GLN A 150 -10.67 13.54 -7.74
N GLY A 151 -10.48 12.57 -8.65
CA GLY A 151 -9.62 12.71 -9.83
C GLY A 151 -8.15 12.96 -9.49
N LYS A 152 -7.69 12.54 -8.29
CA LYS A 152 -6.31 12.74 -7.85
C LYS A 152 -5.45 11.53 -8.16
N ALA A 153 -4.21 11.77 -8.54
CA ALA A 153 -3.20 10.71 -8.61
C ALA A 153 -2.85 10.23 -7.19
N THR A 154 -2.58 8.92 -7.05
CA THR A 154 -2.23 8.31 -5.78
C THR A 154 -0.98 7.46 -5.89
N LEU A 155 -0.18 7.45 -4.82
CA LEU A 155 0.98 6.59 -4.65
C LEU A 155 0.71 5.63 -3.48
N CYS A 156 0.66 4.32 -3.76
CA CYS A 156 0.56 3.30 -2.72
C CYS A 156 1.91 2.62 -2.51
N VAL A 157 2.37 2.60 -1.28
CA VAL A 157 3.56 1.86 -0.85
C VAL A 157 3.12 0.72 0.06
N TYR A 158 3.49 -0.51 -0.28
CA TYR A 158 3.22 -1.71 0.53
C TYR A 158 4.52 -2.22 1.14
N ASP A 159 4.72 -2.03 2.42
CA ASP A 159 5.94 -2.45 3.14
C ASP A 159 5.59 -3.44 4.26
N ASP A 160 5.64 -4.77 4.03
CA ASP A 160 5.98 -5.42 2.78
C ASP A 160 4.96 -6.52 2.42
N LEU A 161 4.89 -6.84 1.14
CA LEU A 161 3.99 -7.89 0.63
C LEU A 161 4.44 -9.31 0.99
N SER A 162 5.71 -9.52 1.34
CA SER A 162 6.19 -10.83 1.82
C SER A 162 5.54 -11.20 3.15
N LYS A 163 5.34 -10.23 4.04
CA LYS A 163 4.64 -10.44 5.30
C LYS A 163 3.15 -10.66 5.09
N GLN A 164 2.54 -9.99 4.11
CA GLN A 164 1.17 -10.29 3.71
C GLN A 164 1.03 -11.75 3.25
N ALA A 165 1.95 -12.23 2.41
CA ALA A 165 1.97 -13.63 1.96
C ALA A 165 2.14 -14.61 3.13
N ALA A 166 3.02 -14.31 4.08
CA ALA A 166 3.20 -15.14 5.29
C ALA A 166 1.92 -15.20 6.14
N SER A 167 1.23 -14.08 6.30
CA SER A 167 -0.07 -14.03 7.01
C SER A 167 -1.15 -14.82 6.26
N TYR A 168 -1.18 -14.75 4.93
CA TYR A 168 -2.08 -15.56 4.11
C TYR A 168 -1.80 -17.05 4.20
N ARG A 169 -0.52 -17.45 4.23
CA ARG A 169 -0.11 -18.83 4.50
C ARG A 169 -0.66 -19.31 5.85
N GLN A 170 -0.49 -18.51 6.90
CA GLN A 170 -1.00 -18.85 8.23
C GLN A 170 -2.52 -19.05 8.22
N LEU A 171 -3.28 -18.14 7.60
CA LEU A 171 -4.73 -18.26 7.44
C LEU A 171 -5.12 -19.53 6.68
N SER A 172 -4.43 -19.81 5.57
CA SER A 172 -4.72 -20.99 4.74
C SER A 172 -4.50 -22.29 5.48
N LEU A 173 -3.45 -22.38 6.29
CA LEU A 173 -3.18 -23.54 7.13
C LEU A 173 -4.24 -23.70 8.23
N LEU A 174 -4.67 -22.62 8.88
CA LEU A 174 -5.75 -22.65 9.87
C LEU A 174 -7.08 -23.12 9.25
N LEU A 175 -7.33 -22.72 8.00
CA LEU A 175 -8.51 -23.18 7.22
C LEU A 175 -8.33 -24.59 6.63
N ARG A 176 -7.25 -25.29 6.96
CA ARG A 176 -6.91 -26.64 6.48
C ARG A 176 -6.88 -26.75 4.95
N ARG A 177 -6.52 -25.68 4.25
CA ARG A 177 -6.26 -25.76 2.82
C ARG A 177 -5.00 -26.58 2.55
N PRO A 178 -4.94 -27.37 1.47
CA PRO A 178 -3.77 -28.18 1.14
C PRO A 178 -2.58 -27.25 0.87
N PRO A 179 -1.46 -27.42 1.59
CA PRO A 179 -0.26 -26.61 1.39
C PRO A 179 0.50 -27.04 0.14
N GLY A 180 1.05 -26.07 -0.58
CA GLY A 180 2.03 -26.26 -1.62
C GLY A 180 3.46 -26.15 -1.11
N ARG A 181 4.38 -25.74 -1.97
CA ARG A 181 5.79 -25.52 -1.62
C ARG A 181 5.91 -24.51 -0.47
N GLU A 182 6.77 -24.79 0.50
CA GLU A 182 7.00 -23.96 1.69
C GLU A 182 5.73 -23.66 2.49
N ALA A 183 4.76 -24.57 2.40
CA ALA A 183 3.43 -24.46 3.02
C ALA A 183 2.57 -23.29 2.53
N TYR A 184 2.94 -22.62 1.43
CA TYR A 184 2.09 -21.61 0.80
C TYR A 184 0.89 -22.25 0.09
N PRO A 185 -0.28 -21.62 0.11
CA PRO A 185 -1.41 -22.08 -0.71
C PRO A 185 -1.11 -21.85 -2.20
N GLY A 186 -1.71 -22.66 -3.07
CA GLY A 186 -1.46 -22.61 -4.50
C GLY A 186 -1.86 -21.29 -5.17
N ASP A 187 -2.73 -20.52 -4.53
CA ASP A 187 -3.23 -19.22 -5.02
C ASP A 187 -2.47 -18.01 -4.44
N VAL A 188 -1.31 -18.20 -3.82
CA VAL A 188 -0.52 -17.10 -3.22
C VAL A 188 -0.12 -16.04 -4.25
N PHE A 189 0.13 -16.42 -5.50
CA PHE A 189 0.39 -15.46 -6.57
C PHE A 189 -0.82 -14.55 -6.83
N TYR A 190 -2.03 -15.11 -6.82
CA TYR A 190 -3.26 -14.36 -7.03
C TYR A 190 -3.51 -13.33 -5.92
N LEU A 191 -3.03 -13.57 -4.71
CA LEU A 191 -3.06 -12.59 -3.62
C LEU A 191 -2.43 -11.25 -4.03
N HIS A 192 -1.24 -11.28 -4.62
CA HIS A 192 -0.53 -10.08 -5.03
C HIS A 192 -1.01 -9.54 -6.39
N SER A 193 -1.27 -10.41 -7.35
CA SER A 193 -1.68 -9.95 -8.69
C SER A 193 -3.00 -9.18 -8.66
N ARG A 194 -4.03 -9.67 -7.96
CA ARG A 194 -5.32 -8.97 -7.84
C ARG A 194 -5.23 -7.63 -7.09
N LEU A 195 -4.25 -7.47 -6.20
CA LEU A 195 -3.96 -6.19 -5.53
C LEU A 195 -3.26 -5.23 -6.50
N LEU A 196 -2.18 -5.69 -7.13
CA LEU A 196 -1.31 -4.85 -7.94
C LEU A 196 -1.96 -4.45 -9.27
N GLU A 197 -2.83 -5.28 -9.83
CA GLU A 197 -3.59 -4.95 -11.04
C GLU A 197 -4.57 -3.78 -10.87
N ARG A 198 -4.86 -3.37 -9.64
CA ARG A 198 -5.69 -2.19 -9.34
C ARG A 198 -4.95 -0.87 -9.59
N SER A 199 -3.62 -0.91 -9.70
CA SER A 199 -2.80 0.25 -10.05
C SER A 199 -2.83 0.42 -11.57
N VAL A 200 -3.63 1.36 -12.05
CA VAL A 200 -3.85 1.64 -13.47
C VAL A 200 -4.05 3.14 -13.70
N LYS A 201 -3.76 3.59 -14.93
CA LYS A 201 -4.20 4.89 -15.44
C LYS A 201 -5.50 4.69 -16.22
N LEU A 202 -6.54 5.44 -15.86
CA LEU A 202 -7.85 5.44 -16.50
C LEU A 202 -8.10 6.75 -17.24
#